data_a2fec6a1896cfa2a955ad195a79d3c04
#
_entry.id   a2fec6a1896cfa2a955ad195a79d3c04
#
_cell.length_a   1.000
_cell.length_b   1.000
_cell.length_c   1.000
_cell.angle_alpha   90.00
_cell.angle_beta   90.00
_cell.angle_gamma   90.00
#
_symmetry.space_group_name_H-M   'P 1'
#
loop_
_entity.id
_entity.type
_entity.pdbx_description
1 polymer ?
#
loop_
_entity_poly.entity_id
_entity_poly.type
_entity_poly.pdbx_seq_one_letter_code
_entity_poly.pdbx_strand_id
1 'polypeptide(L)'
;MQVFLDANILYKDPFLKTGYLSLLKRLAKDGHIQLFISESAYKDVLHHFQSQYVKLITDAKYAAHHMNYLLKKSTVTVHVTEEELVQYFEENFFQNVHDGVIQIIPLDERILHKVIELELSPIEPFFHPIKDVEGQHCYRKNIQEAITWYTYANYISAHNLQDSYFITNKIEHFADVHRLKNIDAFLPHPN
;
A
#
# COMPACT_ATOMS: atom_id res chain seq x y z
N MET A 1 0.35 20.08 -6.40
CA MET A 1 0.54 18.77 -7.02
C MET A 1 0.03 17.71 -6.04
N GLN A 2 -0.79 16.76 -6.49
CA GLN A 2 -1.39 15.70 -5.69
C GLN A 2 -0.72 14.36 -5.99
N VAL A 3 -0.32 13.62 -4.96
CA VAL A 3 0.37 12.35 -5.10
C VAL A 3 -0.38 11.27 -4.34
N PHE A 4 -0.85 10.27 -5.05
CA PHE A 4 -1.60 9.13 -4.54
C PHE A 4 -0.66 7.93 -4.42
N LEU A 5 -0.61 7.33 -3.23
CA LEU A 5 0.33 6.26 -2.92
C LEU A 5 -0.38 4.90 -2.94
N ASP A 6 0.18 3.96 -3.68
CA ASP A 6 -0.20 2.55 -3.55
C ASP A 6 0.40 1.95 -2.27
N ALA A 7 -0.28 0.95 -1.68
CA ALA A 7 0.17 0.27 -0.48
C ALA A 7 1.59 -0.31 -0.62
N ASN A 8 1.91 -0.88 -1.78
CA ASN A 8 3.20 -1.53 -2.04
C ASN A 8 4.41 -0.57 -1.95
N ILE A 9 4.20 0.73 -2.11
CA ILE A 9 5.22 1.77 -1.92
C ILE A 9 5.63 1.87 -0.46
N LEU A 10 4.68 1.68 0.45
CA LEU A 10 4.85 1.86 1.90
C LEU A 10 5.25 0.57 2.63
N TYR A 11 5.26 -0.59 1.98
CA TYR A 11 5.57 -1.87 2.65
C TYR A 11 6.94 -1.90 3.33
N LYS A 12 7.94 -1.24 2.75
CA LYS A 12 9.30 -1.22 3.29
C LYS A 12 9.53 -0.08 4.29
N ASP A 13 8.77 0.98 4.17
CA ASP A 13 8.90 2.17 5.02
C ASP A 13 7.55 2.88 5.19
N PRO A 14 6.65 2.32 6.02
CA PRO A 14 5.32 2.88 6.23
C PRO A 14 5.34 4.23 6.94
N PHE A 15 6.46 4.62 7.51
CA PHE A 15 6.62 5.87 8.28
C PHE A 15 7.27 7.01 7.49
N LEU A 16 7.59 6.78 6.21
CA LEU A 16 8.23 7.77 5.33
C LEU A 16 9.55 8.31 5.92
N LYS A 17 10.39 7.42 6.45
CA LYS A 17 11.66 7.80 7.11
C LYS A 17 12.88 7.69 6.21
N THR A 18 12.81 6.91 5.13
CA THR A 18 13.98 6.55 4.33
C THR A 18 13.81 6.87 2.84
N GLY A 19 14.93 7.01 2.14
CA GLY A 19 14.99 7.15 0.69
C GLY A 19 14.09 8.23 0.10
N TYR A 20 13.45 7.93 -1.02
CA TYR A 20 12.54 8.85 -1.70
C TYR A 20 11.27 9.16 -0.89
N LEU A 21 10.84 8.24 -0.01
CA LEU A 21 9.68 8.48 0.85
C LEU A 21 9.93 9.60 1.86
N SER A 22 11.15 9.70 2.38
CA SER A 22 11.55 10.81 3.25
C SER A 22 11.56 12.16 2.51
N LEU A 23 11.90 12.14 1.22
CA LEU A 23 11.82 13.32 0.36
C LEU A 23 10.35 13.73 0.12
N LEU A 24 9.47 12.77 -0.20
CA LEU A 24 8.03 13.04 -0.35
C LEU A 24 7.44 13.63 0.93
N LYS A 25 7.79 13.06 2.09
CA LYS A 25 7.39 13.61 3.40
C LYS A 25 7.81 15.05 3.59
N ARG A 26 9.06 15.39 3.24
CA ARG A 26 9.56 16.76 3.34
C ARG A 26 8.81 17.70 2.39
N LEU A 27 8.64 17.31 1.13
CA LEU A 27 7.89 18.11 0.16
C LEU A 27 6.43 18.34 0.58
N ALA A 28 5.82 17.34 1.23
CA ALA A 28 4.47 17.49 1.78
C ALA A 28 4.44 18.45 2.97
N LYS A 29 5.40 18.36 3.89
CA LYS A 29 5.52 19.30 5.02
C LYS A 29 5.77 20.73 4.56
N ASP A 30 6.53 20.91 3.48
CA ASP A 30 6.83 22.22 2.89
C ASP A 30 5.67 22.75 2.02
N GLY A 31 4.55 21.99 1.88
CA GLY A 31 3.37 22.38 1.13
C GLY A 31 3.50 22.32 -0.39
N HIS A 32 4.58 21.71 -0.92
CA HIS A 32 4.80 21.56 -2.36
C HIS A 32 3.91 20.49 -2.99
N ILE A 33 3.60 19.44 -2.21
CA ILE A 33 2.74 18.34 -2.63
C ILE A 33 1.73 18.02 -1.52
N GLN A 34 0.66 17.31 -1.91
CA GLN A 34 -0.26 16.64 -0.98
C GLN A 34 -0.18 15.14 -1.21
N LEU A 35 0.06 14.37 -0.15
CA LEU A 35 0.11 12.91 -0.22
C LEU A 35 -1.24 12.34 0.19
N PHE A 36 -1.73 11.40 -0.61
CA PHE A 36 -2.98 10.71 -0.36
C PHE A 36 -2.77 9.21 -0.30
N ILE A 37 -3.51 8.55 0.59
CA ILE A 37 -3.63 7.10 0.64
C ILE A 37 -5.11 6.74 0.79
N SER A 38 -5.60 5.72 0.08
CA SER A 38 -6.95 5.21 0.32
C SER A 38 -7.00 4.41 1.63
N GLU A 39 -8.16 4.38 2.27
CA GLU A 39 -8.38 3.55 3.46
C GLU A 39 -8.08 2.06 3.18
N SER A 40 -8.40 1.58 1.97
CA SER A 40 -8.06 0.23 1.53
C SER A 40 -6.56 -0.01 1.50
N ALA A 41 -5.79 0.92 0.89
CA ALA A 41 -4.34 0.82 0.83
C ALA A 41 -3.69 0.95 2.23
N TYR A 42 -4.22 1.81 3.11
CA TYR A 42 -3.77 1.90 4.50
C TYR A 42 -3.95 0.55 5.25
N LYS A 43 -5.12 -0.09 5.12
CA LYS A 43 -5.38 -1.40 5.72
C LYS A 43 -4.45 -2.48 5.19
N ASP A 44 -4.11 -2.42 3.90
CA ASP A 44 -3.14 -3.34 3.30
C ASP A 44 -1.73 -3.13 3.85
N VAL A 45 -1.29 -1.88 4.01
CA VAL A 45 0.00 -1.55 4.64
C VAL A 45 0.05 -2.07 6.08
N LEU A 46 -1.02 -1.86 6.86
CA LEU A 46 -1.11 -2.35 8.24
C LEU A 46 -1.03 -3.88 8.29
N HIS A 47 -1.81 -4.57 7.45
CA HIS A 47 -1.80 -6.04 7.39
C HIS A 47 -0.42 -6.58 6.98
N HIS A 48 0.22 -5.95 5.98
CA HIS A 48 1.57 -6.31 5.58
C HIS A 48 2.58 -6.12 6.72
N PHE A 49 2.50 -5.00 7.42
CA PHE A 49 3.33 -4.71 8.58
C PHE A 49 3.14 -5.78 9.66
N GLN A 50 1.91 -6.07 10.07
CA GLN A 50 1.59 -7.13 11.03
C GLN A 50 2.21 -8.48 10.62
N SER A 51 1.98 -8.91 9.38
CA SER A 51 2.47 -10.19 8.88
C SER A 51 3.99 -10.30 8.91
N GLN A 52 4.71 -9.23 8.56
CA GLN A 52 6.16 -9.20 8.60
C GLN A 52 6.72 -9.24 10.04
N TYR A 53 6.11 -8.48 10.94
CA TYR A 53 6.59 -8.41 12.32
C TYR A 53 6.24 -9.62 13.17
N VAL A 54 5.08 -10.24 12.96
CA VAL A 54 4.74 -11.54 13.60
C VAL A 54 5.80 -12.58 13.25
N LYS A 55 6.21 -12.64 11.98
CA LYS A 55 7.30 -13.51 11.56
C LYS A 55 8.61 -13.18 12.27
N LEU A 56 9.01 -11.91 12.28
CA LEU A 56 10.25 -11.47 12.94
C LEU A 56 10.27 -11.77 14.44
N ILE A 57 9.15 -11.57 15.14
CA ILE A 57 9.02 -11.92 16.57
C ILE A 57 9.17 -13.43 16.77
N THR A 58 8.53 -14.22 15.92
CA THR A 58 8.62 -15.70 15.98
C THR A 58 10.05 -16.16 15.78
N ASP A 59 10.74 -15.65 14.77
CA ASP A 59 12.14 -15.94 14.48
C ASP A 59 13.05 -15.51 15.63
N ALA A 60 12.82 -14.33 16.22
CA ALA A 60 13.58 -13.82 17.36
C ALA A 60 13.36 -14.69 18.63
N LYS A 61 12.12 -15.11 18.90
CA LYS A 61 11.81 -16.03 20.01
C LYS A 61 12.49 -17.38 19.84
N TYR A 62 12.48 -17.91 18.61
CA TYR A 62 13.17 -19.16 18.30
C TYR A 62 14.69 -19.02 18.48
N ALA A 63 15.29 -17.96 17.98
CA ALA A 63 16.72 -17.70 18.17
C ALA A 63 17.10 -17.51 19.64
N ALA A 64 16.30 -16.78 20.42
CA ALA A 64 16.49 -16.60 21.86
C ALA A 64 16.42 -17.95 22.61
N HIS A 65 15.44 -18.80 22.28
CA HIS A 65 15.31 -20.12 22.86
C HIS A 65 16.56 -20.99 22.56
N HIS A 66 17.03 -21.01 21.34
CA HIS A 66 18.20 -21.76 20.94
C HIS A 66 19.49 -21.28 21.63
N MET A 67 19.67 -19.95 21.74
CA MET A 67 20.79 -19.37 22.49
C MET A 67 20.75 -19.75 23.96
N ASN A 68 19.59 -19.67 24.61
CA ASN A 68 19.43 -20.06 26.02
C ASN A 68 19.74 -21.54 26.26
N TYR A 69 19.34 -22.42 25.30
CA TYR A 69 19.67 -23.83 25.32
C TYR A 69 21.19 -24.07 25.27
N LEU A 70 21.89 -23.42 24.33
CA LEU A 70 23.36 -23.56 24.19
C LEU A 70 24.11 -23.00 25.40
N LEU A 71 23.69 -21.87 25.94
CA LEU A 71 24.31 -21.23 27.10
C LEU A 71 23.93 -21.89 28.42
N LYS A 72 22.98 -22.81 28.43
CA LYS A 72 22.38 -23.40 29.64
C LYS A 72 21.92 -22.34 30.67
N LYS A 73 21.49 -21.16 30.17
CA LYS A 73 21.06 -20.01 30.97
C LYS A 73 19.90 -19.32 30.24
N SER A 74 18.94 -18.81 31.01
CA SER A 74 17.85 -17.97 30.48
C SER A 74 18.28 -16.51 30.48
N THR A 75 19.08 -16.09 29.50
CA THR A 75 19.67 -14.74 29.43
C THR A 75 19.05 -13.87 28.34
N VAL A 76 18.39 -14.50 27.35
CA VAL A 76 17.79 -13.76 26.23
C VAL A 76 16.28 -13.99 26.22
N THR A 77 15.53 -12.92 26.34
CA THR A 77 14.06 -12.93 26.28
C THR A 77 13.55 -11.89 25.29
N VAL A 78 12.49 -12.20 24.56
CA VAL A 78 11.81 -11.30 23.64
C VAL A 78 10.45 -10.95 24.24
N HIS A 79 10.28 -9.72 24.67
CA HIS A 79 9.10 -9.24 25.40
C HIS A 79 8.07 -8.51 24.53
N VAL A 80 8.38 -8.28 23.26
CA VAL A 80 7.47 -7.54 22.37
C VAL A 80 6.27 -8.38 22.00
N THR A 81 5.06 -7.80 22.12
CA THR A 81 3.79 -8.39 21.72
C THR A 81 3.35 -7.87 20.34
N GLU A 82 2.39 -8.58 19.73
CA GLU A 82 1.79 -8.14 18.46
C GLU A 82 0.99 -6.84 18.65
N GLU A 83 0.26 -6.74 19.75
CA GLU A 83 -0.54 -5.56 20.08
C GLU A 83 0.33 -4.31 20.22
N GLU A 84 1.47 -4.40 20.92
CA GLU A 84 2.41 -3.30 21.05
C GLU A 84 2.96 -2.83 19.70
N LEU A 85 3.19 -3.76 18.77
CA LEU A 85 3.64 -3.41 17.42
C LEU A 85 2.56 -2.74 16.57
N VAL A 86 1.31 -3.23 16.66
CA VAL A 86 0.18 -2.59 15.98
C VAL A 86 -0.01 -1.18 16.50
N GLN A 87 -0.04 -1.01 17.81
CA GLN A 87 -0.14 0.31 18.45
C GLN A 87 0.99 1.23 17.99
N TYR A 88 2.24 0.75 18.01
CA TYR A 88 3.38 1.51 17.51
C TYR A 88 3.21 1.94 16.04
N PHE A 89 2.73 1.03 15.19
CA PHE A 89 2.46 1.35 13.79
C PHE A 89 1.41 2.45 13.68
N GLU A 90 0.27 2.28 14.34
CA GLU A 90 -0.84 3.23 14.26
C GLU A 90 -0.42 4.61 14.77
N GLU A 91 0.22 4.70 15.92
CA GLU A 91 0.71 5.96 16.48
C GLU A 91 1.65 6.69 15.51
N ASN A 92 2.64 6.00 14.95
CA ASN A 92 3.61 6.60 14.03
C ASN A 92 3.01 6.93 12.66
N PHE A 93 2.07 6.13 12.16
CA PHE A 93 1.39 6.39 10.90
C PHE A 93 0.45 7.59 11.04
N PHE A 94 -0.43 7.57 12.05
CA PHE A 94 -1.38 8.64 12.30
C PHE A 94 -0.71 9.95 12.71
N GLN A 95 0.52 9.92 13.23
CA GLN A 95 1.29 11.14 13.42
C GLN A 95 1.53 11.85 12.07
N ASN A 96 1.80 11.11 10.97
CA ASN A 96 1.92 11.72 9.64
C ASN A 96 0.57 12.26 9.13
N VAL A 97 -0.55 11.66 9.50
CA VAL A 97 -1.89 12.17 9.16
C VAL A 97 -2.20 13.44 9.95
N HIS A 98 -1.93 13.42 11.26
CA HIS A 98 -2.12 14.58 12.13
C HIS A 98 -1.25 15.78 11.72
N ASP A 99 -0.01 15.53 11.34
CA ASP A 99 0.92 16.54 10.82
C ASP A 99 0.53 17.07 9.41
N GLY A 100 -0.56 16.55 8.81
CA GLY A 100 -1.00 16.95 7.48
C GLY A 100 -0.09 16.46 6.33
N VAL A 101 0.81 15.52 6.61
CA VAL A 101 1.73 14.93 5.60
C VAL A 101 0.98 13.98 4.66
N ILE A 102 0.10 13.16 5.23
CA ILE A 102 -0.73 12.19 4.49
C ILE A 102 -2.20 12.46 4.79
N GLN A 103 -3.02 12.41 3.76
CA GLN A 103 -4.47 12.41 3.88
C GLN A 103 -5.02 11.02 3.53
N ILE A 104 -5.85 10.46 4.41
CA ILE A 104 -6.55 9.19 4.14
C ILE A 104 -7.86 9.51 3.44
N ILE A 105 -8.08 8.89 2.28
CA ILE A 105 -9.34 8.95 1.55
C ILE A 105 -10.21 7.79 2.02
N PRO A 106 -11.39 8.07 2.62
CA PRO A 106 -12.27 7.03 3.11
C PRO A 106 -12.84 6.20 1.95
N LEU A 107 -13.17 4.95 2.24
CA LEU A 107 -13.80 4.06 1.28
C LEU A 107 -15.27 4.46 1.11
N ASP A 108 -15.68 4.69 -0.13
CA ASP A 108 -17.06 4.96 -0.51
C ASP A 108 -17.76 3.64 -0.90
N GLU A 109 -18.92 3.35 -0.30
CA GLU A 109 -19.69 2.15 -0.61
C GLU A 109 -20.05 2.01 -2.10
N ARG A 110 -20.23 3.13 -2.80
CA ARG A 110 -20.48 3.14 -4.25
C ARG A 110 -19.35 2.54 -5.05
N ILE A 111 -18.12 2.66 -4.55
CA ILE A 111 -16.93 2.06 -5.18
C ILE A 111 -16.98 0.54 -5.05
N LEU A 112 -17.43 0.03 -3.90
CA LEU A 112 -17.59 -1.42 -3.69
C LEU A 112 -18.61 -2.00 -4.68
N HIS A 113 -19.76 -1.36 -4.86
CA HIS A 113 -20.73 -1.79 -5.87
C HIS A 113 -20.15 -1.81 -7.27
N LYS A 114 -19.43 -0.76 -7.67
CA LYS A 114 -18.77 -0.68 -8.98
C LYS A 114 -17.73 -1.79 -9.17
N VAL A 115 -16.94 -2.10 -8.16
CA VAL A 115 -15.93 -3.18 -8.23
C VAL A 115 -16.60 -4.55 -8.32
N ILE A 116 -17.72 -4.77 -7.62
CA ILE A 116 -18.50 -6.00 -7.72
C ILE A 116 -19.08 -6.17 -9.14
N GLU A 117 -19.63 -5.11 -9.73
CA GLU A 117 -20.13 -5.14 -11.12
C GLU A 117 -19.01 -5.47 -12.12
N LEU A 118 -17.80 -4.98 -11.88
CA LEU A 118 -16.64 -5.25 -12.72
C LEU A 118 -16.07 -6.66 -12.51
N GLU A 119 -16.46 -7.37 -11.44
CA GLU A 119 -16.00 -8.75 -11.18
C GLU A 119 -16.30 -9.71 -12.36
N LEU A 120 -17.32 -9.42 -13.13
CA LEU A 120 -17.73 -10.21 -14.27
C LEU A 120 -17.04 -9.77 -15.59
N SER A 121 -16.26 -8.70 -15.55
CA SER A 121 -15.61 -8.12 -16.72
C SER A 121 -14.10 -8.30 -16.64
N PRO A 122 -13.41 -8.87 -17.65
CA PRO A 122 -11.96 -9.05 -17.63
C PRO A 122 -11.23 -7.72 -17.92
N ILE A 123 -11.37 -6.72 -17.06
CA ILE A 123 -10.82 -5.36 -17.20
C ILE A 123 -9.77 -5.12 -16.13
N GLU A 124 -8.62 -4.56 -16.51
CA GLU A 124 -7.60 -4.08 -15.57
C GLU A 124 -8.10 -2.83 -14.80
N PRO A 125 -7.68 -2.62 -13.57
CA PRO A 125 -6.71 -3.41 -12.76
C PRO A 125 -7.32 -4.63 -12.06
N PHE A 126 -8.58 -4.96 -12.33
CA PHE A 126 -9.32 -6.02 -11.65
C PHE A 126 -8.83 -7.41 -12.02
N PHE A 127 -8.52 -7.60 -13.31
CA PHE A 127 -7.98 -8.85 -13.84
C PHE A 127 -6.57 -8.66 -14.35
N HIS A 128 -5.65 -9.44 -13.80
CA HIS A 128 -4.28 -9.49 -14.31
C HIS A 128 -4.03 -10.86 -14.95
N PRO A 129 -3.62 -10.92 -16.23
CA PRO A 129 -3.30 -12.18 -16.87
C PRO A 129 -2.03 -12.77 -16.26
N ILE A 130 -2.13 -13.99 -15.77
CA ILE A 130 -0.99 -14.76 -15.27
C ILE A 130 -0.89 -16.06 -16.05
N LYS A 131 0.30 -16.64 -16.06
CA LYS A 131 0.47 -18.03 -16.50
C LYS A 131 0.50 -18.92 -15.28
N ASP A 132 -0.30 -19.99 -15.29
CA ASP A 132 -0.23 -21.00 -14.24
C ASP A 132 1.03 -21.88 -14.38
N VAL A 133 1.16 -22.85 -13.46
CA VAL A 133 2.32 -23.77 -13.43
C VAL A 133 2.42 -24.63 -14.72
N GLU A 134 1.29 -24.80 -15.45
CA GLU A 134 1.21 -25.56 -16.70
C GLU A 134 1.36 -24.66 -17.94
N GLY A 135 1.56 -23.33 -17.73
CA GLY A 135 1.70 -22.36 -18.80
C GLY A 135 0.38 -21.92 -19.44
N GLN A 136 -0.76 -22.31 -18.86
CA GLN A 136 -2.07 -21.86 -19.31
C GLN A 136 -2.33 -20.42 -18.83
N HIS A 137 -2.98 -19.63 -19.70
CA HIS A 137 -3.40 -18.28 -19.35
C HIS A 137 -4.58 -18.34 -18.38
N CYS A 138 -4.38 -17.84 -17.18
CA CYS A 138 -5.43 -17.62 -16.21
C CYS A 138 -5.42 -16.15 -15.74
N TYR A 139 -6.46 -15.74 -15.03
CA TYR A 139 -6.58 -14.37 -14.54
C TYR A 139 -6.54 -14.36 -13.03
N ARG A 140 -5.69 -13.50 -12.48
CA ARG A 140 -5.72 -13.21 -11.05
C ARG A 140 -6.63 -12.03 -10.80
N LYS A 141 -7.58 -12.17 -9.87
CA LYS A 141 -8.45 -11.09 -9.44
C LYS A 141 -7.71 -10.23 -8.41
N ASN A 142 -7.68 -8.93 -8.65
CA ASN A 142 -7.04 -7.93 -7.79
C ASN A 142 -8.06 -6.93 -7.25
N ILE A 143 -9.03 -7.42 -6.49
CA ILE A 143 -10.14 -6.62 -5.93
C ILE A 143 -9.61 -5.40 -5.17
N GLN A 144 -8.59 -5.59 -4.35
CA GLN A 144 -8.03 -4.53 -3.52
C GLN A 144 -7.36 -3.44 -4.35
N GLU A 145 -6.64 -3.81 -5.41
CA GLU A 145 -6.04 -2.87 -6.34
C GLU A 145 -7.12 -2.08 -7.10
N ALA A 146 -8.21 -2.75 -7.52
CA ALA A 146 -9.35 -2.10 -8.14
C ALA A 146 -10.04 -1.11 -7.19
N ILE A 147 -10.29 -1.49 -5.93
CA ILE A 147 -10.85 -0.59 -4.93
C ILE A 147 -9.95 0.64 -4.76
N THR A 148 -8.66 0.47 -4.60
CA THR A 148 -7.70 1.57 -4.44
C THR A 148 -7.73 2.50 -5.65
N TRP A 149 -7.66 1.94 -6.87
CA TRP A 149 -7.70 2.69 -8.12
C TRP A 149 -8.96 3.53 -8.28
N TYR A 150 -10.13 2.90 -8.12
CA TYR A 150 -11.41 3.60 -8.25
C TYR A 150 -11.64 4.62 -7.14
N THR A 151 -11.11 4.39 -5.93
CA THR A 151 -11.13 5.38 -4.85
C THR A 151 -10.40 6.64 -5.28
N TYR A 152 -9.20 6.51 -5.86
CA TYR A 152 -8.42 7.65 -6.31
C TYR A 152 -9.06 8.35 -7.51
N ALA A 153 -9.49 7.59 -8.52
CA ALA A 153 -10.15 8.15 -9.70
C ALA A 153 -11.42 8.93 -9.34
N ASN A 154 -12.25 8.39 -8.44
CA ASN A 154 -13.44 9.06 -7.95
C ASN A 154 -13.12 10.33 -7.15
N TYR A 155 -12.11 10.27 -6.27
CA TYR A 155 -11.68 11.41 -5.49
C TYR A 155 -11.14 12.55 -6.38
N ILE A 156 -10.29 12.23 -7.34
CA ILE A 156 -9.74 13.19 -8.32
C ILE A 156 -10.86 13.87 -9.10
N SER A 157 -11.82 13.07 -9.61
CA SER A 157 -12.95 13.58 -10.37
C SER A 157 -13.88 14.46 -9.51
N ALA A 158 -14.23 14.02 -8.31
CA ALA A 158 -15.13 14.74 -7.42
C ALA A 158 -14.58 16.11 -6.96
N HIS A 159 -13.25 16.23 -6.86
CA HIS A 159 -12.58 17.45 -6.42
C HIS A 159 -11.97 18.27 -7.58
N ASN A 160 -12.16 17.84 -8.84
CA ASN A 160 -11.59 18.47 -10.05
C ASN A 160 -10.07 18.68 -9.91
N LEU A 161 -9.35 17.69 -9.37
CA LEU A 161 -7.93 17.82 -9.13
C LEU A 161 -7.16 17.75 -10.45
N GLN A 162 -6.28 18.74 -10.64
CA GLN A 162 -5.29 18.77 -11.73
C GLN A 162 -3.93 18.30 -11.18
N ASP A 163 -3.00 17.95 -12.03
CA ASP A 163 -1.63 17.54 -11.65
C ASP A 163 -1.60 16.41 -10.60
N SER A 164 -2.35 15.36 -10.85
CA SER A 164 -2.49 14.18 -9.98
C SER A 164 -1.60 13.04 -10.46
N TYR A 165 -0.81 12.47 -9.54
CA TYR A 165 0.16 11.42 -9.82
C TYR A 165 -0.11 10.21 -8.94
N PHE A 166 -0.09 9.02 -9.53
CA PHE A 166 -0.18 7.76 -8.79
C PHE A 166 1.18 7.06 -8.77
N ILE A 167 1.67 6.73 -7.58
CA ILE A 167 2.94 6.04 -7.39
C ILE A 167 2.69 4.60 -6.97
N THR A 168 3.18 3.66 -7.77
CA THR A 168 3.10 2.22 -7.53
C THR A 168 4.37 1.52 -8.01
N ASN A 169 4.71 0.40 -7.38
CA ASN A 169 5.74 -0.52 -7.87
C ASN A 169 5.19 -1.58 -8.84
N LYS A 170 3.86 -1.57 -9.10
CA LYS A 170 3.16 -2.56 -9.93
C LYS A 170 2.51 -1.87 -11.14
N ILE A 171 3.33 -1.20 -11.95
CA ILE A 171 2.83 -0.43 -13.10
C ILE A 171 2.01 -1.31 -14.04
N GLU A 172 2.41 -2.55 -14.23
CA GLU A 172 1.75 -3.54 -15.08
C GLU A 172 0.31 -3.88 -14.66
N HIS A 173 -0.06 -3.61 -13.39
CA HIS A 173 -1.42 -3.83 -12.91
C HIS A 173 -2.37 -2.66 -13.20
N PHE A 174 -1.83 -1.47 -13.47
CA PHE A 174 -2.62 -0.24 -13.60
C PHE A 174 -2.53 0.41 -14.97
N ALA A 175 -1.61 -0.03 -15.81
CA ALA A 175 -1.37 0.57 -17.12
C ALA A 175 -1.05 -0.49 -18.17
N ASP A 176 -1.56 -0.28 -19.39
CA ASP A 176 -1.15 -1.06 -20.56
C ASP A 176 0.31 -0.72 -20.92
N VAL A 177 1.25 -1.52 -20.40
CA VAL A 177 2.70 -1.31 -20.56
C VAL A 177 3.12 -1.29 -22.04
N HIS A 178 2.35 -1.92 -22.94
CA HIS A 178 2.62 -1.90 -24.36
C HIS A 178 2.30 -0.56 -25.03
N ARG A 179 1.43 0.26 -24.43
CA ARG A 179 1.13 1.63 -24.86
C ARG A 179 2.04 2.68 -24.24
N LEU A 180 2.78 2.31 -23.18
CA LEU A 180 3.61 3.24 -22.40
C LEU A 180 4.99 3.51 -23.02
N LYS A 181 5.12 3.56 -24.35
CA LYS A 181 6.39 3.98 -24.99
C LYS A 181 6.75 5.45 -24.76
N ASN A 182 5.85 6.25 -24.20
CA ASN A 182 6.10 7.65 -23.78
C ASN A 182 5.35 7.87 -22.48
N ILE A 183 5.97 7.57 -21.33
CA ILE A 183 5.34 7.71 -20.03
C ILE A 183 5.63 9.08 -19.45
N ASP A 184 4.66 9.96 -19.56
CA ASP A 184 4.23 10.75 -18.44
C ASP A 184 3.13 9.93 -17.77
N ALA A 185 3.30 9.57 -16.48
CA ALA A 185 2.37 8.68 -15.78
C ALA A 185 1.05 9.42 -15.49
N PHE A 186 0.19 9.50 -16.49
CA PHE A 186 -1.13 10.10 -16.37
C PHE A 186 -2.13 9.03 -15.93
N LEU A 187 -2.88 9.36 -14.88
CA LEU A 187 -4.15 8.70 -14.60
C LEU A 187 -5.06 8.90 -15.82
N PRO A 188 -5.57 7.82 -16.46
CA PRO A 188 -6.54 8.01 -17.53
C PRO A 188 -7.77 8.71 -16.95
N HIS A 189 -8.17 9.82 -17.58
CA HIS A 189 -9.44 10.44 -17.27
C HIS A 189 -10.56 9.41 -17.48
N PRO A 190 -11.46 9.21 -16.53
CA PRO A 190 -12.64 8.41 -16.76
C PRO A 190 -13.49 9.13 -17.83
N ASN A 191 -13.66 8.50 -19.01
CA ASN A 191 -14.68 8.88 -19.95
C ASN A 191 -16.05 8.51 -19.44
#